data_e174565008a127266b62c266963da74f
#
_entry.id   e174565008a127266b62c266963da74f
#
_cell.length_a   1.000
_cell.length_b   1.000
_cell.length_c   1.000
_cell.angle_alpha   90.00
_cell.angle_beta   90.00
_cell.angle_gamma   90.00
#
_symmetry.space_group_name_H-M   'P 1'
#
loop_
_entity.id
_entity.type
_entity.pdbx_description
1 polymer ?
#
loop_
_entity_poly.entity_id
_entity_poly.type
_entity_poly.pdbx_seq_one_letter_code
_entity_poly.pdbx_strand_id
1 'polypeptide(L)'
;HGICDFLIRVPIASALGDWSYEAWDTKLARHAKPYFVLQLCFYTEQLGRIQLVEPAHMAVVLGTGEVARLRYREFDAYYRTIRRSFLANVASTRHTSPYPIAYCALCEYRSDCEERWSEGDHLSQVANIRRDQVAQLAVAGVSTVAALAAIDPRMRVGIGESTFQRLCHQASLQSAYRQT
;
A
#
# COMPACT_ATOMS: atom_id res chain seq x y z
N HIS A 1 1.18 -14.58 9.36
CA HIS A 1 1.97 -15.70 8.80
C HIS A 1 2.02 -15.59 7.28
N GLY A 2 2.95 -16.28 6.65
CA GLY A 2 3.08 -16.37 5.21
C GLY A 2 3.69 -17.72 4.83
N ILE A 3 3.55 -18.06 3.56
CA ILE A 3 4.12 -19.29 2.99
C ILE A 3 5.14 -18.86 1.93
N CYS A 4 6.38 -19.31 2.08
CA CYS A 4 7.43 -19.11 1.09
C CYS A 4 7.35 -20.26 0.07
N ASP A 5 7.41 -19.95 -1.23
CA ASP A 5 7.28 -20.96 -2.28
C ASP A 5 8.46 -21.95 -2.24
N PHE A 6 9.69 -21.45 -2.07
CA PHE A 6 10.89 -22.29 -2.06
C PHE A 6 11.88 -21.83 -0.99
N LEU A 7 12.55 -22.79 -0.38
CA LEU A 7 13.73 -22.63 0.44
C LEU A 7 14.91 -23.24 -0.28
N ILE A 8 15.84 -22.44 -0.75
CA ILE A 8 17.02 -22.89 -1.48
C ILE A 8 18.16 -23.10 -0.51
N ARG A 9 18.65 -24.33 -0.44
CA ARG A 9 19.80 -24.68 0.40
C ARG A 9 21.08 -24.06 -0.14
N VAL A 10 21.86 -23.43 0.74
CA VAL A 10 23.17 -22.85 0.45
C VAL A 10 24.22 -23.41 1.42
N PRO A 11 25.50 -23.51 0.98
CA PRO A 11 26.57 -24.09 1.79
C PRO A 11 27.14 -23.09 2.79
N ILE A 12 26.27 -22.56 3.65
CA ILE A 12 26.63 -21.63 4.73
C ILE A 12 26.18 -22.29 6.04
N ALA A 13 27.10 -22.56 6.94
CA ALA A 13 26.80 -23.16 8.23
C ALA A 13 25.83 -22.30 9.04
N SER A 14 24.93 -22.95 9.75
CA SER A 14 23.88 -22.35 10.56
C SER A 14 23.52 -23.22 11.76
N ALA A 15 22.52 -22.84 12.52
CA ALA A 15 21.97 -23.69 13.58
C ALA A 15 21.36 -25.01 13.06
N LEU A 16 21.14 -25.13 11.74
CA LEU A 16 20.60 -26.33 11.10
C LEU A 16 21.66 -27.34 10.67
N GLY A 17 22.97 -26.97 10.72
CA GLY A 17 24.12 -27.77 10.29
C GLY A 17 25.04 -26.99 9.36
N ASP A 18 25.77 -27.71 8.48
CA ASP A 18 26.73 -27.13 7.54
C ASP A 18 26.04 -26.40 6.35
N TRP A 19 24.80 -26.01 6.50
CA TRP A 19 24.02 -25.33 5.48
C TRP A 19 23.04 -24.35 6.11
N SER A 20 22.50 -23.48 5.27
CA SER A 20 21.35 -22.62 5.57
C SER A 20 20.43 -22.54 4.36
N TYR A 21 19.37 -21.73 4.46
CA TYR A 21 18.39 -21.54 3.40
C TYR A 21 18.26 -20.06 3.03
N GLU A 22 18.03 -19.80 1.75
CA GLU A 22 17.57 -18.53 1.19
C GLU A 22 16.09 -18.66 0.76
N ALA A 23 15.30 -17.59 0.99
CA ALA A 23 13.89 -17.54 0.59
C ALA A 23 13.76 -17.17 -0.88
N TRP A 24 13.06 -18.00 -1.65
CA TRP A 24 12.71 -17.75 -3.04
C TRP A 24 11.20 -17.82 -3.21
N ASP A 25 10.64 -16.95 -4.05
CA ASP A 25 9.21 -16.86 -4.30
C ASP A 25 8.94 -16.69 -5.80
N THR A 26 7.78 -17.13 -6.29
CA THR A 26 7.40 -17.05 -7.71
C THR A 26 6.34 -15.98 -7.93
N LYS A 27 6.45 -15.26 -9.03
CA LYS A 27 5.47 -14.22 -9.40
C LYS A 27 5.25 -14.21 -10.91
N LEU A 28 4.00 -14.24 -11.33
CA LEU A 28 3.62 -14.14 -12.75
C LEU A 28 3.87 -12.75 -13.38
N ALA A 29 4.58 -11.88 -12.69
CA ALA A 29 4.94 -10.56 -13.20
C ALA A 29 6.19 -10.63 -14.09
N ARG A 30 6.32 -9.67 -15.02
CA ARG A 30 7.50 -9.54 -15.88
C ARG A 30 8.70 -8.88 -15.20
N HIS A 31 8.47 -8.12 -14.13
CA HIS A 31 9.50 -7.39 -13.40
C HIS A 31 9.25 -7.50 -11.90
N ALA A 32 10.31 -7.46 -11.10
CA ALA A 32 10.21 -7.41 -9.66
C ALA A 32 9.50 -6.12 -9.21
N LYS A 33 8.55 -6.25 -8.29
CA LYS A 33 7.79 -5.13 -7.73
C LYS A 33 8.18 -4.91 -6.26
N PRO A 34 8.13 -3.67 -5.75
CA PRO A 34 8.55 -3.38 -4.37
C PRO A 34 7.90 -4.25 -3.30
N TYR A 35 6.63 -4.59 -3.45
CA TYR A 35 5.94 -5.44 -2.47
C TYR A 35 6.36 -6.91 -2.51
N PHE A 36 6.89 -7.43 -3.65
CA PHE A 36 7.53 -8.76 -3.68
C PHE A 36 8.81 -8.75 -2.83
N VAL A 37 9.59 -7.66 -2.95
CA VAL A 37 10.82 -7.50 -2.18
C VAL A 37 10.52 -7.42 -0.68
N LEU A 38 9.49 -6.67 -0.27
CA LEU A 38 9.06 -6.60 1.12
C LEU A 38 8.60 -7.96 1.67
N GLN A 39 7.88 -8.75 0.87
CA GLN A 39 7.47 -10.11 1.23
C GLN A 39 8.69 -11.02 1.45
N LEU A 40 9.65 -10.98 0.52
CA LEU A 40 10.90 -11.73 0.64
C LEU A 40 11.73 -11.28 1.85
N CYS A 41 11.81 -9.98 2.13
CA CYS A 41 12.48 -9.48 3.33
C CYS A 41 11.86 -10.05 4.61
N PHE A 42 10.54 -10.15 4.66
CA PHE A 42 9.85 -10.78 5.78
C PHE A 42 10.23 -12.26 5.94
N TYR A 43 10.24 -13.03 4.86
CA TYR A 43 10.63 -14.45 4.90
C TYR A 43 12.11 -14.61 5.29
N THR A 44 12.98 -13.77 4.73
CA THR A 44 14.43 -13.76 5.03
C THR A 44 14.69 -13.44 6.51
N GLU A 45 13.99 -12.48 7.09
CA GLU A 45 14.07 -12.17 8.53
C GLU A 45 13.64 -13.37 9.38
N GLN A 46 12.55 -14.06 9.04
CA GLN A 46 12.11 -15.23 9.79
C GLN A 46 13.10 -16.39 9.66
N LEU A 47 13.63 -16.65 8.45
CA LEU A 47 14.68 -17.63 8.25
C LEU A 47 15.93 -17.31 9.06
N GLY A 48 16.37 -16.06 9.06
CA GLY A 48 17.52 -15.62 9.87
C GLY A 48 17.36 -15.94 11.36
N ARG A 49 16.12 -15.79 11.88
CA ARG A 49 15.81 -16.14 13.27
C ARG A 49 15.83 -17.65 13.53
N ILE A 50 15.31 -18.44 12.58
CA ILE A 50 15.21 -19.92 12.72
C ILE A 50 16.62 -20.54 12.63
N GLN A 51 17.42 -20.11 11.69
CA GLN A 51 18.73 -20.70 11.40
C GLN A 51 19.91 -19.99 12.09
N LEU A 52 19.62 -18.92 12.86
CA LEU A 52 20.60 -18.08 13.59
C LEU A 52 21.71 -17.50 12.69
N VAL A 53 21.45 -17.43 11.41
CA VAL A 53 22.32 -16.83 10.39
C VAL A 53 21.43 -16.07 9.39
N GLU A 54 21.75 -14.81 9.17
CA GLU A 54 21.00 -13.98 8.22
C GLU A 54 21.33 -14.40 6.78
N PRO A 55 20.31 -14.77 5.96
CA PRO A 55 20.53 -15.06 4.56
C PRO A 55 21.06 -13.85 3.81
N ALA A 56 22.14 -14.04 3.03
CA ALA A 56 22.73 -12.95 2.26
C ALA A 56 21.85 -12.52 1.08
N HIS A 57 21.11 -13.47 0.52
CA HIS A 57 20.27 -13.24 -0.66
C HIS A 57 18.86 -13.79 -0.47
N MET A 58 17.99 -13.31 -1.33
CA MET A 58 16.63 -13.75 -1.56
C MET A 58 16.34 -13.61 -3.06
N ALA A 59 15.31 -14.28 -3.61
CA ALA A 59 15.05 -14.21 -5.04
C ALA A 59 13.57 -14.26 -5.41
N VAL A 60 13.21 -13.61 -6.51
CA VAL A 60 11.93 -13.75 -7.20
C VAL A 60 12.16 -14.46 -8.52
N VAL A 61 11.46 -15.56 -8.75
CA VAL A 61 11.33 -16.18 -10.09
C VAL A 61 10.15 -15.52 -10.80
N LEU A 62 10.44 -14.81 -11.87
CA LEU A 62 9.45 -14.05 -12.64
C LEU A 62 8.72 -14.94 -13.65
N GLY A 63 7.54 -14.53 -14.10
CA GLY A 63 6.77 -15.21 -15.13
C GLY A 63 7.47 -15.31 -16.49
N THR A 64 8.58 -14.59 -16.68
CA THR A 64 9.50 -14.72 -17.84
C THR A 64 10.49 -15.87 -17.72
N GLY A 65 10.55 -16.54 -16.56
CA GLY A 65 11.60 -17.52 -16.22
C GLY A 65 12.89 -16.88 -15.67
N GLU A 66 13.00 -15.57 -15.67
CA GLU A 66 14.13 -14.85 -15.08
C GLU A 66 14.12 -14.96 -13.57
N VAL A 67 15.31 -15.18 -12.97
CA VAL A 67 15.51 -15.17 -11.51
C VAL A 67 16.14 -13.84 -11.11
N ALA A 68 15.35 -12.97 -10.50
CA ALA A 68 15.84 -11.73 -9.91
C ALA A 68 16.38 -12.01 -8.50
N ARG A 69 17.71 -12.23 -8.40
CA ARG A 69 18.42 -12.44 -7.14
C ARG A 69 18.76 -11.09 -6.50
N LEU A 70 18.38 -10.91 -5.24
CA LEU A 70 18.47 -9.66 -4.50
C LEU A 70 19.32 -9.86 -3.24
N ARG A 71 20.15 -8.89 -2.89
CA ARG A 71 20.87 -8.87 -1.62
C ARG A 71 19.95 -8.34 -0.52
N TYR A 72 19.73 -9.11 0.53
CA TYR A 72 18.84 -8.71 1.62
C TYR A 72 19.23 -7.35 2.23
N ARG A 73 20.54 -7.11 2.46
CA ARG A 73 21.06 -5.89 3.08
C ARG A 73 20.77 -4.59 2.30
N GLU A 74 20.47 -4.69 1.03
CA GLU A 74 20.12 -3.52 0.21
C GLU A 74 18.69 -3.02 0.51
N PHE A 75 17.86 -3.87 1.10
CA PHE A 75 16.42 -3.61 1.34
C PHE A 75 16.03 -3.63 2.82
N ASP A 76 16.84 -4.21 3.70
CA ASP A 76 16.49 -4.48 5.08
C ASP A 76 16.17 -3.22 5.89
N ALA A 77 16.87 -2.12 5.67
CA ALA A 77 16.62 -0.84 6.35
C ALA A 77 15.24 -0.26 6.00
N TYR A 78 14.88 -0.29 4.72
CA TYR A 78 13.57 0.11 4.25
C TYR A 78 12.47 -0.82 4.79
N TYR A 79 12.67 -2.13 4.68
CA TYR A 79 11.76 -3.13 5.23
C TYR A 79 11.52 -2.93 6.74
N ARG A 80 12.58 -2.75 7.55
CA ARG A 80 12.45 -2.49 9.00
C ARG A 80 11.67 -1.21 9.30
N THR A 81 11.80 -0.19 8.47
CA THR A 81 11.03 1.06 8.62
C THR A 81 9.55 0.83 8.36
N ILE A 82 9.20 0.16 7.27
CA ILE A 82 7.81 -0.20 6.92
C ILE A 82 7.22 -1.11 8.00
N ARG A 83 7.96 -2.14 8.45
CA ARG A 83 7.53 -3.07 9.49
C ARG A 83 7.23 -2.35 10.81
N ARG A 84 8.10 -1.43 11.26
CA ARG A 84 7.86 -0.63 12.48
C ARG A 84 6.60 0.22 12.35
N SER A 85 6.43 0.90 11.22
CA SER A 85 5.24 1.70 10.95
C SER A 85 3.98 0.85 10.95
N PHE A 86 4.01 -0.32 10.30
CA PHE A 86 2.90 -1.26 10.29
C PHE A 86 2.53 -1.73 11.69
N LEU A 87 3.51 -2.20 12.49
CA LEU A 87 3.28 -2.67 13.85
C LEU A 87 2.75 -1.56 14.76
N ALA A 88 3.27 -0.34 14.64
CA ALA A 88 2.76 0.81 15.38
C ALA A 88 1.30 1.13 15.03
N ASN A 89 0.93 1.04 13.75
CA ASN A 89 -0.45 1.23 13.33
C ASN A 89 -1.38 0.12 13.84
N VAL A 90 -0.95 -1.15 13.78
CA VAL A 90 -1.73 -2.29 14.27
C VAL A 90 -1.93 -2.24 15.80
N ALA A 91 -0.90 -1.81 16.56
CA ALA A 91 -0.99 -1.64 18.00
C ALA A 91 -1.77 -0.38 18.42
N SER A 92 -2.05 0.52 17.49
CA SER A 92 -2.76 1.77 17.73
C SER A 92 -4.26 1.52 17.84
N THR A 93 -4.92 2.16 18.79
CA THR A 93 -6.39 2.23 18.90
C THR A 93 -7.00 3.32 18.01
N ARG A 94 -6.18 3.97 17.16
CA ARG A 94 -6.66 5.06 16.28
C ARG A 94 -7.66 4.53 15.27
N HIS A 95 -8.77 5.22 15.18
CA HIS A 95 -9.74 4.94 14.14
C HIS A 95 -9.14 5.21 12.75
N THR A 96 -9.19 4.24 11.87
CA THR A 96 -8.72 4.37 10.48
C THR A 96 -9.91 4.40 9.54
N SER A 97 -9.85 5.27 8.54
CA SER A 97 -10.84 5.30 7.46
C SER A 97 -10.25 4.71 6.18
N PRO A 98 -10.99 3.86 5.47
CA PRO A 98 -10.54 3.31 4.22
C PRO A 98 -10.40 4.40 3.16
N TYR A 99 -9.40 4.27 2.29
CA TYR A 99 -9.21 5.14 1.12
C TYR A 99 -8.99 4.27 -0.13
N PRO A 100 -9.59 4.60 -1.30
CA PRO A 100 -9.46 3.79 -2.50
C PRO A 100 -8.01 3.70 -2.98
N ILE A 101 -7.59 2.47 -3.28
CA ILE A 101 -6.27 2.16 -3.85
C ILE A 101 -6.43 1.13 -4.96
N ALA A 102 -5.40 0.93 -5.78
CA ALA A 102 -5.45 -0.03 -6.89
C ALA A 102 -5.75 -1.47 -6.42
N TYR A 103 -5.36 -1.84 -5.21
CA TYR A 103 -5.63 -3.17 -4.64
C TYR A 103 -7.11 -3.41 -4.32
N CYS A 104 -7.93 -2.36 -4.21
CA CYS A 104 -9.37 -2.51 -3.92
C CYS A 104 -10.11 -3.37 -4.95
N ALA A 105 -9.61 -3.45 -6.18
CA ALA A 105 -10.18 -4.32 -7.22
C ALA A 105 -10.16 -5.81 -6.85
N LEU A 106 -9.25 -6.23 -5.96
CA LEU A 106 -9.05 -7.62 -5.50
C LEU A 106 -9.36 -7.80 -4.01
N CYS A 107 -9.81 -6.74 -3.32
CA CYS A 107 -10.01 -6.73 -1.89
C CYS A 107 -11.39 -7.29 -1.52
N GLU A 108 -11.45 -8.22 -0.58
CA GLU A 108 -12.70 -8.80 -0.08
C GLU A 108 -13.58 -7.79 0.67
N TYR A 109 -13.00 -6.72 1.23
CA TYR A 109 -13.73 -5.65 1.94
C TYR A 109 -14.16 -4.50 1.02
N ARG A 110 -14.08 -4.68 -0.30
CA ARG A 110 -14.38 -3.62 -1.27
C ARG A 110 -15.79 -3.07 -1.12
N SER A 111 -16.78 -3.94 -1.05
CA SER A 111 -18.21 -3.57 -0.91
C SER A 111 -18.45 -2.72 0.33
N ASP A 112 -17.93 -3.14 1.48
CA ASP A 112 -18.09 -2.43 2.75
C ASP A 112 -17.45 -1.03 2.71
N CYS A 113 -16.30 -0.92 2.02
CA CYS A 113 -15.63 0.37 1.84
C CYS A 113 -16.42 1.29 0.90
N GLU A 114 -16.93 0.76 -0.22
CA GLU A 114 -17.73 1.52 -1.20
C GLU A 114 -19.04 2.02 -0.56
N GLU A 115 -19.70 1.19 0.24
CA GLU A 115 -20.89 1.59 1.02
C GLU A 115 -20.56 2.74 1.98
N ARG A 116 -19.53 2.60 2.80
CA ARG A 116 -19.08 3.66 3.73
C ARG A 116 -18.74 4.98 3.03
N TRP A 117 -18.08 4.92 1.86
CA TRP A 117 -17.77 6.13 1.09
C TRP A 117 -19.03 6.77 0.52
N SER A 118 -20.03 5.95 0.13
CA SER A 118 -21.30 6.42 -0.38
C SER A 118 -22.14 7.08 0.71
N GLU A 119 -22.33 6.39 1.84
CA GLU A 119 -23.10 6.89 2.98
C GLU A 119 -22.45 8.15 3.61
N GLY A 120 -21.12 8.16 3.72
CA GLY A 120 -20.35 9.29 4.24
C GLY A 120 -20.15 10.42 3.24
N ASP A 121 -20.70 10.33 2.03
CA ASP A 121 -20.46 11.29 0.94
C ASP A 121 -18.97 11.66 0.81
N HIS A 122 -18.09 10.65 0.88
CA HIS A 122 -16.66 10.83 1.06
C HIS A 122 -16.01 11.47 -0.18
N LEU A 123 -15.09 12.41 0.02
CA LEU A 123 -14.40 13.14 -1.05
C LEU A 123 -13.67 12.25 -2.06
N SER A 124 -13.29 11.02 -1.71
CA SER A 124 -12.67 10.08 -2.66
C SER A 124 -13.55 9.71 -3.85
N GLN A 125 -14.85 10.01 -3.77
CA GLN A 125 -15.81 9.81 -4.86
C GLN A 125 -15.77 10.92 -5.91
N VAL A 126 -15.11 12.05 -5.63
CA VAL A 126 -14.91 13.10 -6.64
C VAL A 126 -13.95 12.60 -7.70
N ALA A 127 -14.37 12.62 -8.96
CA ALA A 127 -13.57 12.11 -10.06
C ALA A 127 -12.19 12.81 -10.13
N ASN A 128 -11.14 12.00 -10.25
CA ASN A 128 -9.74 12.44 -10.34
C ASN A 128 -9.18 13.16 -9.11
N ILE A 129 -9.85 13.12 -7.96
CA ILE A 129 -9.28 13.64 -6.72
C ILE A 129 -8.15 12.75 -6.22
N ARG A 130 -7.07 13.36 -5.72
CA ARG A 130 -5.93 12.66 -5.13
C ARG A 130 -6.03 12.63 -3.61
N ARG A 131 -5.37 11.65 -3.01
CA ARG A 131 -5.35 11.47 -1.56
C ARG A 131 -4.78 12.68 -0.81
N ASP A 132 -3.74 13.31 -1.34
CA ASP A 132 -3.16 14.52 -0.78
C ASP A 132 -4.13 15.70 -0.80
N GLN A 133 -4.93 15.83 -1.86
CA GLN A 133 -5.97 16.86 -1.99
C GLN A 133 -7.12 16.63 -1.00
N VAL A 134 -7.55 15.38 -0.79
CA VAL A 134 -8.53 15.04 0.25
C VAL A 134 -8.02 15.45 1.62
N ALA A 135 -6.75 15.20 1.94
CA ALA A 135 -6.16 15.61 3.21
C ALA A 135 -6.11 17.14 3.35
N GLN A 136 -5.76 17.88 2.29
CA GLN A 136 -5.75 19.34 2.28
C GLN A 136 -7.15 19.93 2.47
N LEU A 137 -8.16 19.36 1.82
CA LEU A 137 -9.57 19.76 1.99
C LEU A 137 -10.06 19.48 3.41
N ALA A 138 -9.72 18.33 3.98
CA ALA A 138 -10.07 17.99 5.36
C ALA A 138 -9.49 19.00 6.37
N VAL A 139 -8.25 19.45 6.18
CA VAL A 139 -7.64 20.52 6.99
C VAL A 139 -8.40 21.85 6.84
N ALA A 140 -8.96 22.11 5.67
CA ALA A 140 -9.80 23.29 5.42
C ALA A 140 -11.27 23.12 5.88
N GLY A 141 -11.61 22.00 6.56
CA GLY A 141 -12.96 21.72 7.05
C GLY A 141 -13.93 21.17 5.99
N VAL A 142 -13.41 20.78 4.81
CA VAL A 142 -14.21 20.22 3.72
C VAL A 142 -14.02 18.70 3.70
N SER A 143 -15.02 17.94 4.08
CA SER A 143 -14.94 16.47 4.25
C SER A 143 -15.86 15.67 3.35
N THR A 144 -16.83 16.32 2.65
CA THR A 144 -17.82 15.64 1.81
C THR A 144 -17.89 16.21 0.41
N VAL A 145 -18.43 15.43 -0.54
CA VAL A 145 -18.66 15.88 -1.93
C VAL A 145 -19.62 17.07 -1.95
N ALA A 146 -20.71 17.01 -1.15
CA ALA A 146 -21.68 18.08 -1.04
C ALA A 146 -21.04 19.39 -0.51
N ALA A 147 -20.20 19.29 0.53
CA ALA A 147 -19.47 20.45 1.06
C ALA A 147 -18.52 21.07 0.01
N LEU A 148 -17.82 20.22 -0.77
CA LEU A 148 -16.96 20.68 -1.84
C LEU A 148 -17.75 21.32 -3.01
N ALA A 149 -18.95 20.81 -3.29
CA ALA A 149 -19.83 21.37 -4.31
C ALA A 149 -20.38 22.76 -3.93
N ALA A 150 -20.52 23.03 -2.65
CA ALA A 150 -21.09 24.27 -2.12
C ALA A 150 -20.05 25.36 -1.79
N ILE A 151 -18.76 25.02 -1.79
CA ILE A 151 -17.69 25.95 -1.40
C ILE A 151 -17.42 26.99 -2.48
N ASP A 152 -16.97 28.20 -2.07
CA ASP A 152 -16.48 29.19 -3.04
C ASP A 152 -15.21 28.68 -3.74
N PRO A 153 -15.22 28.53 -5.08
CA PRO A 153 -14.06 28.06 -5.85
C PRO A 153 -12.82 28.98 -5.79
N ARG A 154 -12.95 30.19 -5.21
CA ARG A 154 -11.86 31.15 -4.99
C ARG A 154 -11.16 30.96 -3.65
N MET A 155 -11.69 30.11 -2.78
CA MET A 155 -11.10 29.84 -1.47
C MET A 155 -9.71 29.20 -1.61
N ARG A 156 -8.79 29.57 -0.75
CA ARG A 156 -7.43 28.98 -0.73
C ARG A 156 -7.37 27.82 0.25
N VAL A 157 -7.20 26.64 -0.28
CA VAL A 157 -7.18 25.37 0.49
C VAL A 157 -5.86 24.58 0.34
N GLY A 158 -4.77 25.25 -0.07
CA GLY A 158 -3.48 24.59 -0.32
C GLY A 158 -3.40 23.80 -1.63
N ILE A 159 -4.47 23.77 -2.42
CA ILE A 159 -4.55 23.17 -3.76
C ILE A 159 -4.39 24.29 -4.79
N GLY A 160 -3.66 24.03 -5.89
CA GLY A 160 -3.52 25.00 -6.98
C GLY A 160 -4.89 25.41 -7.53
N GLU A 161 -5.09 26.71 -7.77
CA GLU A 161 -6.37 27.35 -8.07
C GLU A 161 -7.17 26.64 -9.18
N SER A 162 -6.55 26.42 -10.35
CA SER A 162 -7.22 25.76 -11.48
C SER A 162 -7.64 24.32 -11.18
N THR A 163 -6.86 23.62 -10.35
CA THR A 163 -7.19 22.26 -9.91
C THR A 163 -8.34 22.28 -8.90
N PHE A 164 -8.32 23.21 -7.96
CA PHE A 164 -9.39 23.35 -6.98
C PHE A 164 -10.72 23.71 -7.65
N GLN A 165 -10.74 24.67 -8.56
CA GLN A 165 -11.93 25.04 -9.34
C GLN A 165 -12.50 23.83 -10.10
N ARG A 166 -11.64 23.01 -10.73
CA ARG A 166 -12.06 21.76 -11.39
C ARG A 166 -12.69 20.77 -10.43
N LEU A 167 -12.12 20.57 -9.23
CA LEU A 167 -12.67 19.69 -8.22
C LEU A 167 -14.02 20.17 -7.71
N CYS A 168 -14.20 21.47 -7.46
CA CYS A 168 -15.49 22.04 -7.08
C CYS A 168 -16.54 21.84 -8.17
N HIS A 169 -16.20 22.13 -9.42
CA HIS A 169 -17.10 21.91 -10.55
C HIS A 169 -17.49 20.44 -10.71
N GLN A 170 -16.51 19.52 -10.60
CA GLN A 170 -16.78 18.09 -10.66
C GLN A 170 -17.69 17.61 -9.51
N ALA A 171 -17.47 18.11 -8.29
CA ALA A 171 -18.31 17.82 -7.15
C ALA A 171 -19.75 18.32 -7.35
N SER A 172 -19.91 19.53 -7.91
CA SER A 172 -21.22 20.11 -8.22
C SER A 172 -22.00 19.26 -9.23
N LEU A 173 -21.35 18.81 -10.32
CA LEU A 173 -21.97 17.93 -11.30
C LEU A 173 -22.39 16.59 -10.72
N GLN A 174 -21.53 15.99 -9.87
CA GLN A 174 -21.83 14.70 -9.23
C GLN A 174 -22.95 14.83 -8.20
N SER A 175 -23.00 15.91 -7.42
CA SER A 175 -24.11 16.20 -6.49
C SER A 175 -25.43 16.38 -7.22
N ALA A 176 -25.47 17.14 -8.31
CA ALA A 176 -26.68 17.33 -9.11
C ALA A 176 -27.20 16.01 -9.69
N TYR A 177 -26.30 15.15 -10.19
CA TYR A 177 -26.68 13.86 -10.78
C TYR A 177 -27.27 12.89 -9.73
N ARG A 178 -26.83 12.96 -8.47
CA ARG A 178 -27.36 12.09 -7.39
C ARG A 178 -28.75 12.50 -6.90
N GLN A 179 -29.21 13.71 -7.23
CA GLN A 179 -30.54 14.23 -6.82
C GLN A 179 -31.61 13.97 -7.86
N THR A 180 -31.24 13.49 -9.04
CA THR A 180 -32.15 13.09 -10.15
C THR A 180 -32.34 11.59 -10.19
#